data_6517e31d133cc18a4bfd4577fb183754
#
_entry.id   6517e31d133cc18a4bfd4577fb183754
#
_cell.length_a   1.000
_cell.length_b   1.000
_cell.length_c   1.000
_cell.angle_alpha   90.00
_cell.angle_beta   90.00
_cell.angle_gamma   90.00
#
_symmetry.space_group_name_H-M   'P 1'
#
loop_
_entity.id
_entity.type
_entity.pdbx_description
1 polymer ?
#
loop_
_entity_poly.entity_id
_entity_poly.type
_entity_poly.pdbx_seq_one_letter_code
_entity_poly.pdbx_strand_id
1 'polypeptide(L)'
;MSSQPVTKAEGVAASGDTRAAFLRKAGLGSAALVAGGSLAGVLPGAAKAHTTPTPPSDVDMLNYALTLEHLEATFYVQGLQVFSRGDLTGAGFLKGFGGRIRSNVYDYFLLIRDHELQHVSTLESLIRGLNGEPVPACTYNFQETAFTSVEQFVSVAQVLENTGVMAYDGAIAHIEAAELLTAGATIATVEARHASYLNLINGDVPFPEAFDTPMAPRKICELVDREFIVECPFKLAAFCELLPDTVTPR
;
A
#
# COMPACT_ATOMS: atom_id res chain seq x y z
N MET A 1 35.13 -4.09 -27.26
CA MET A 1 34.61 -4.23 -25.88
C MET A 1 33.26 -4.93 -26.00
N SER A 2 33.24 -6.21 -25.70
CA SER A 2 32.05 -7.07 -25.85
C SER A 2 31.22 -7.01 -24.59
N SER A 3 29.98 -6.51 -24.71
CA SER A 3 28.98 -6.54 -23.63
C SER A 3 28.44 -7.95 -23.50
N GLN A 4 28.76 -8.61 -22.42
CA GLN A 4 28.16 -9.89 -22.00
C GLN A 4 26.72 -9.67 -21.53
N PRO A 5 25.76 -10.52 -21.92
CA PRO A 5 24.41 -10.44 -21.39
C PRO A 5 24.38 -10.89 -19.93
N VAL A 6 23.68 -10.13 -19.09
CA VAL A 6 23.43 -10.49 -17.69
C VAL A 6 22.58 -11.76 -17.67
N THR A 7 23.15 -12.86 -17.22
CA THR A 7 22.45 -14.12 -17.01
C THR A 7 21.43 -13.96 -15.90
N LYS A 8 20.18 -14.28 -16.19
CA LYS A 8 19.07 -14.36 -15.25
C LYS A 8 19.42 -15.36 -14.15
N ALA A 9 19.53 -14.89 -12.90
CA ALA A 9 19.74 -15.78 -11.76
C ALA A 9 18.48 -16.64 -11.58
N GLU A 10 18.63 -17.95 -11.71
CA GLU A 10 17.65 -18.92 -11.24
C GLU A 10 17.72 -18.95 -9.71
N GLY A 11 16.73 -18.38 -9.04
CA GLY A 11 16.74 -18.31 -7.58
C GLY A 11 15.36 -18.16 -6.96
N VAL A 12 14.97 -19.22 -6.28
CA VAL A 12 14.03 -19.28 -5.13
C VAL A 12 12.60 -18.84 -5.41
N ALA A 13 11.79 -19.82 -5.78
CA ALA A 13 10.34 -19.75 -5.98
C ALA A 13 9.53 -19.73 -4.65
N ALA A 14 9.75 -18.80 -3.74
CA ALA A 14 8.92 -18.68 -2.53
C ALA A 14 8.23 -17.32 -2.36
N SER A 15 8.76 -16.24 -2.92
CA SER A 15 8.20 -14.88 -2.75
C SER A 15 7.17 -14.50 -3.82
N GLY A 16 7.21 -15.11 -5.01
CA GLY A 16 6.30 -14.82 -6.11
C GLY A 16 4.83 -15.17 -5.84
N ASP A 17 4.58 -16.15 -4.97
CA ASP A 17 3.20 -16.64 -4.74
C ASP A 17 2.36 -15.69 -3.88
N THR A 18 2.96 -15.03 -2.87
CA THR A 18 2.19 -14.16 -1.96
C THR A 18 1.78 -12.85 -2.62
N ARG A 19 2.71 -12.19 -3.35
CA ARG A 19 2.42 -10.98 -4.12
C ARG A 19 1.45 -11.27 -5.26
N ALA A 20 1.69 -12.34 -6.02
CA ALA A 20 0.81 -12.74 -7.10
C ALA A 20 -0.56 -13.20 -6.60
N ALA A 21 -0.66 -13.82 -5.42
CA ALA A 21 -1.91 -14.18 -4.77
C ALA A 21 -2.66 -12.93 -4.30
N PHE A 22 -1.96 -11.98 -3.66
CA PHE A 22 -2.50 -10.70 -3.25
C PHE A 22 -3.00 -9.88 -4.44
N LEU A 23 -2.19 -9.72 -5.49
CA LEU A 23 -2.59 -9.00 -6.70
C LEU A 23 -3.72 -9.71 -7.47
N ARG A 24 -3.78 -11.04 -7.48
CA ARG A 24 -4.92 -11.79 -8.03
C ARG A 24 -6.20 -11.57 -7.23
N LYS A 25 -6.13 -11.55 -5.90
CA LYS A 25 -7.26 -11.20 -5.02
C LYS A 25 -7.71 -9.76 -5.23
N ALA A 26 -6.78 -8.84 -5.49
CA ALA A 26 -7.06 -7.44 -5.84
C ALA A 26 -7.69 -7.25 -7.22
N GLY A 27 -7.86 -8.31 -8.01
CA GLY A 27 -8.41 -8.24 -9.37
C GLY A 27 -7.47 -7.64 -10.41
N LEU A 28 -6.16 -7.57 -10.13
CA LEU A 28 -5.12 -7.03 -11.02
C LEU A 28 -4.52 -8.09 -11.97
N GLY A 29 -5.21 -9.21 -12.18
CA GLY A 29 -4.86 -10.19 -13.20
C GLY A 29 -5.28 -9.69 -14.58
N SER A 30 -4.33 -9.18 -15.37
CA SER A 30 -4.38 -8.96 -16.83
C SER A 30 -5.69 -8.39 -17.38
N ALA A 31 -5.86 -7.07 -17.32
CA ALA A 31 -6.87 -6.38 -18.13
C ALA A 31 -6.29 -6.16 -19.54
N ALA A 32 -6.64 -7.04 -20.46
CA ALA A 32 -6.50 -6.77 -21.88
C ALA A 32 -7.41 -5.59 -22.25
N LEU A 33 -6.85 -4.55 -22.82
CA LEU A 33 -7.58 -3.45 -23.44
C LEU A 33 -8.42 -4.00 -24.60
N VAL A 34 -9.74 -4.07 -24.43
CA VAL A 34 -10.69 -4.24 -25.54
C VAL A 34 -11.38 -2.90 -25.75
N ALA A 35 -10.91 -2.17 -26.77
CA ALA A 35 -11.64 -1.08 -27.37
C ALA A 35 -12.76 -1.68 -28.25
N GLY A 36 -14.01 -1.42 -27.90
CA GLY A 36 -15.16 -1.83 -28.71
C GLY A 36 -16.37 -1.02 -28.37
N GLY A 37 -16.63 0.02 -29.16
CA GLY A 37 -17.84 0.82 -29.08
C GLY A 37 -19.09 0.05 -29.52
N SER A 38 -20.22 0.29 -28.87
CA SER A 38 -21.55 0.03 -29.41
C SER A 38 -22.53 1.05 -28.85
N LEU A 39 -23.03 1.89 -29.72
CA LEU A 39 -24.20 2.75 -29.53
C LEU A 39 -25.45 1.87 -29.47
N ALA A 40 -26.17 1.86 -28.38
CA ALA A 40 -27.53 1.33 -28.31
C ALA A 40 -28.43 2.32 -27.56
N GLY A 41 -29.59 2.54 -28.17
CA GLY A 41 -30.51 3.65 -27.94
C GLY A 41 -31.07 3.79 -26.52
N VAL A 42 -31.25 5.04 -26.15
CA VAL A 42 -31.88 5.49 -24.91
C VAL A 42 -33.40 5.54 -25.08
N LEU A 43 -34.11 4.74 -24.26
CA LEU A 43 -35.53 4.94 -23.98
C LEU A 43 -35.67 5.88 -22.75
N PRO A 44 -36.61 6.85 -22.76
CA PRO A 44 -36.80 7.73 -21.61
C PRO A 44 -37.59 6.98 -20.52
N GLY A 45 -36.89 6.40 -19.58
CA GLY A 45 -37.44 5.94 -18.32
C GLY A 45 -37.28 7.02 -17.25
N ALA A 46 -38.31 7.20 -16.42
CA ALA A 46 -38.40 8.20 -15.36
C ALA A 46 -37.09 8.35 -14.58
N ALA A 47 -36.48 9.51 -14.64
CA ALA A 47 -35.28 9.88 -13.88
C ALA A 47 -35.65 9.88 -12.39
N LYS A 48 -35.27 8.85 -11.65
CA LYS A 48 -35.00 9.00 -10.23
C LYS A 48 -33.92 10.06 -10.11
N ALA A 49 -34.18 11.09 -9.32
CA ALA A 49 -33.16 12.07 -9.00
C ALA A 49 -31.98 11.32 -8.38
N HIS A 50 -30.95 11.07 -9.17
CA HIS A 50 -29.64 10.68 -8.64
C HIS A 50 -29.11 11.90 -7.90
N THR A 51 -29.21 11.89 -6.59
CA THR A 51 -28.32 12.73 -5.77
C THR A 51 -26.93 12.29 -6.13
N THR A 52 -26.19 13.11 -6.88
CA THR A 52 -24.75 12.90 -7.08
C THR A 52 -24.12 12.82 -5.69
N PRO A 53 -23.42 11.72 -5.35
CA PRO A 53 -22.72 11.66 -4.08
C PRO A 53 -21.79 12.86 -3.97
N THR A 54 -21.79 13.53 -2.82
CA THR A 54 -20.84 14.60 -2.56
C THR A 54 -19.43 14.00 -2.70
N PRO A 55 -18.51 14.62 -3.44
CA PRO A 55 -17.13 14.16 -3.51
C PRO A 55 -16.54 14.05 -2.10
N PRO A 56 -15.65 13.08 -1.83
CA PRO A 56 -14.95 13.00 -0.57
C PRO A 56 -14.15 14.29 -0.35
N SER A 57 -14.14 14.77 0.90
CA SER A 57 -13.34 15.93 1.29
C SER A 57 -11.88 15.58 1.43
N ASP A 58 -11.00 16.58 1.49
CA ASP A 58 -9.58 16.36 1.82
C ASP A 58 -9.41 15.63 3.17
N VAL A 59 -10.29 15.90 4.16
CA VAL A 59 -10.30 15.19 5.44
C VAL A 59 -10.61 13.70 5.26
N ASP A 60 -11.55 13.34 4.37
CA ASP A 60 -11.85 11.94 4.07
C ASP A 60 -10.64 11.25 3.41
N MET A 61 -9.97 11.94 2.49
CA MET A 61 -8.78 11.42 1.81
C MET A 61 -7.59 11.28 2.77
N LEU A 62 -7.39 12.23 3.69
CA LEU A 62 -6.36 12.11 4.73
C LEU A 62 -6.69 10.98 5.72
N ASN A 63 -7.94 10.78 6.09
CA ASN A 63 -8.37 9.66 6.94
C ASN A 63 -8.21 8.30 6.21
N TYR A 64 -8.41 8.28 4.90
CA TYR A 64 -8.08 7.09 4.11
C TYR A 64 -6.58 6.76 4.19
N ALA A 65 -5.71 7.74 3.94
CA ALA A 65 -4.26 7.55 4.09
C ALA A 65 -3.92 7.11 5.53
N LEU A 66 -4.47 7.78 6.55
CA LEU A 66 -4.24 7.46 7.96
C LEU A 66 -4.65 6.03 8.32
N THR A 67 -5.70 5.49 7.69
CA THR A 67 -6.10 4.08 7.90
C THR A 67 -5.00 3.12 7.44
N LEU A 68 -4.31 3.42 6.34
CA LEU A 68 -3.22 2.61 5.80
C LEU A 68 -1.95 2.77 6.64
N GLU A 69 -1.58 3.98 7.01
CA GLU A 69 -0.42 4.24 7.87
C GLU A 69 -0.56 3.58 9.27
N HIS A 70 -1.77 3.55 9.83
CA HIS A 70 -2.03 2.79 11.05
C HIS A 70 -1.81 1.28 10.88
N LEU A 71 -2.18 0.74 9.73
CA LEU A 71 -1.94 -0.67 9.39
C LEU A 71 -0.43 -0.95 9.33
N GLU A 72 0.33 -0.14 8.59
CA GLU A 72 1.75 -0.30 8.36
C GLU A 72 2.55 -0.06 9.64
N ALA A 73 2.30 1.04 10.36
CA ALA A 73 2.93 1.31 11.64
C ALA A 73 2.72 0.16 12.65
N THR A 74 1.48 -0.35 12.75
CA THR A 74 1.16 -1.48 13.65
C THR A 74 1.85 -2.76 13.20
N PHE A 75 1.90 -3.02 11.89
CA PHE A 75 2.58 -4.17 11.31
C PHE A 75 4.07 -4.18 11.68
N TYR A 76 4.77 -3.09 11.46
CA TYR A 76 6.20 -3.01 11.80
C TYR A 76 6.47 -3.04 13.30
N VAL A 77 5.65 -2.36 14.10
CA VAL A 77 5.78 -2.38 15.56
C VAL A 77 5.64 -3.81 16.10
N GLN A 78 4.62 -4.54 15.67
CA GLN A 78 4.38 -5.91 16.12
C GLN A 78 5.39 -6.90 15.54
N GLY A 79 5.71 -6.80 14.24
CA GLY A 79 6.65 -7.69 13.57
C GLY A 79 8.05 -7.62 14.17
N LEU A 80 8.53 -6.43 14.53
CA LEU A 80 9.83 -6.26 15.19
C LEU A 80 9.85 -6.66 16.67
N GLN A 81 8.69 -6.93 17.29
CA GLN A 81 8.59 -7.62 18.58
C GLN A 81 8.69 -9.13 18.43
N VAL A 82 8.24 -9.69 17.30
CA VAL A 82 8.28 -11.12 16.98
C VAL A 82 9.64 -11.52 16.43
N PHE A 83 10.17 -10.76 15.47
CA PHE A 83 11.42 -11.10 14.78
C PHE A 83 12.60 -10.25 15.27
N SER A 84 13.59 -10.95 15.84
CA SER A 84 14.79 -10.32 16.35
C SER A 84 15.76 -9.88 15.23
N ARG A 85 16.78 -9.09 15.61
CA ARG A 85 17.91 -8.78 14.72
C ARG A 85 18.55 -10.05 14.15
N GLY A 86 18.68 -11.10 14.95
CA GLY A 86 19.27 -12.38 14.53
C GLY A 86 18.46 -13.07 13.46
N ASP A 87 17.13 -13.05 13.59
CA ASP A 87 16.21 -13.64 12.61
C ASP A 87 16.31 -12.94 11.26
N LEU A 88 16.26 -11.61 11.25
CA LEU A 88 16.34 -10.82 10.02
C LEU A 88 17.72 -10.91 9.36
N THR A 89 18.81 -10.71 10.12
CA THR A 89 20.17 -10.72 9.53
C THR A 89 20.62 -12.13 9.09
N GLY A 90 20.05 -13.18 9.68
CA GLY A 90 20.29 -14.59 9.35
C GLY A 90 19.38 -15.16 8.27
N ALA A 91 18.37 -14.41 7.85
CA ALA A 91 17.32 -14.91 6.96
C ALA A 91 17.82 -15.43 5.62
N GLY A 92 17.09 -16.42 5.11
CA GLY A 92 17.45 -17.12 3.87
C GLY A 92 17.41 -16.24 2.62
N PHE A 93 16.48 -15.30 2.56
CA PHE A 93 16.34 -14.36 1.43
C PHE A 93 17.54 -13.42 1.27
N LEU A 94 18.36 -13.23 2.31
CA LEU A 94 19.57 -12.41 2.22
C LEU A 94 20.78 -13.17 1.67
N LYS A 95 20.66 -14.46 1.33
CA LYS A 95 21.74 -15.20 0.69
C LYS A 95 22.09 -14.57 -0.65
N GLY A 96 23.36 -14.27 -0.87
CA GLY A 96 23.84 -13.60 -2.08
C GLY A 96 24.03 -12.09 -1.95
N PHE A 97 23.44 -11.44 -0.94
CA PHE A 97 23.73 -10.04 -0.64
C PHE A 97 25.04 -9.87 0.11
N GLY A 98 25.78 -8.79 -0.19
CA GLY A 98 26.99 -8.41 0.52
C GLY A 98 26.75 -8.10 1.99
N GLY A 99 27.81 -8.19 2.81
CA GLY A 99 27.72 -8.01 4.27
C GLY A 99 27.04 -6.71 4.71
N ARG A 100 27.20 -5.63 3.93
CA ARG A 100 26.59 -4.32 4.25
C ARG A 100 25.04 -4.34 4.23
N ILE A 101 24.44 -5.03 3.26
CA ILE A 101 22.97 -5.17 3.22
C ILE A 101 22.52 -6.06 4.37
N ARG A 102 23.16 -7.22 4.53
CA ARG A 102 22.80 -8.19 5.55
C ARG A 102 22.91 -7.63 6.97
N SER A 103 23.96 -6.89 7.28
CA SER A 103 24.17 -6.34 8.64
C SER A 103 23.17 -5.22 8.99
N ASN A 104 22.64 -4.50 8.01
CA ASN A 104 21.81 -3.33 8.23
C ASN A 104 20.31 -3.61 8.08
N VAL A 105 19.88 -4.80 7.64
CA VAL A 105 18.47 -5.11 7.38
C VAL A 105 17.56 -4.78 8.57
N TYR A 106 17.95 -5.18 9.78
CA TYR A 106 17.16 -4.92 10.97
C TYR A 106 17.07 -3.42 11.28
N ASP A 107 18.18 -2.68 11.13
CA ASP A 107 18.19 -1.24 11.36
C ASP A 107 17.36 -0.50 10.34
N TYR A 108 17.28 -0.98 9.09
CA TYR A 108 16.40 -0.42 8.08
C TYR A 108 14.94 -0.71 8.37
N PHE A 109 14.58 -1.88 8.88
CA PHE A 109 13.22 -2.16 9.35
C PHE A 109 12.83 -1.27 10.53
N LEU A 110 13.77 -0.94 11.44
CA LEU A 110 13.53 0.04 12.50
C LEU A 110 13.28 1.45 11.93
N LEU A 111 14.03 1.85 10.89
CA LEU A 111 13.83 3.14 10.23
C LEU A 111 12.47 3.20 9.51
N ILE A 112 12.08 2.16 8.78
CA ILE A 112 10.75 2.08 8.16
C ILE A 112 9.68 2.23 9.23
N ARG A 113 9.70 1.44 10.29
CA ARG A 113 8.77 1.58 11.43
C ARG A 113 8.68 3.01 11.94
N ASP A 114 9.81 3.68 12.12
CA ASP A 114 9.86 5.04 12.64
C ASP A 114 9.30 6.07 11.64
N HIS A 115 9.44 5.81 10.34
CA HIS A 115 8.81 6.60 9.29
C HIS A 115 7.30 6.44 9.34
N GLU A 116 6.76 5.21 9.41
CA GLU A 116 5.31 4.98 9.48
C GLU A 116 4.68 5.64 10.72
N LEU A 117 5.34 5.58 11.87
CA LEU A 117 4.89 6.29 13.07
C LEU A 117 4.88 7.82 12.87
N GLN A 118 5.82 8.37 12.10
CA GLN A 118 5.85 9.79 11.76
C GLN A 118 4.78 10.15 10.72
N HIS A 119 4.51 9.29 9.74
CA HIS A 119 3.42 9.47 8.78
C HIS A 119 2.07 9.53 9.52
N VAL A 120 1.78 8.58 10.42
CA VAL A 120 0.60 8.61 11.29
C VAL A 120 0.47 9.95 12.01
N SER A 121 1.50 10.37 12.74
CA SER A 121 1.46 11.60 13.53
C SER A 121 1.27 12.86 12.66
N THR A 122 1.84 12.85 11.46
CA THR A 122 1.71 13.94 10.49
C THR A 122 0.29 14.03 9.96
N LEU A 123 -0.29 12.91 9.52
CA LEU A 123 -1.68 12.87 9.01
C LEU A 123 -2.68 13.25 10.08
N GLU A 124 -2.52 12.75 11.31
CA GLU A 124 -3.36 13.17 12.43
C GLU A 124 -3.32 14.69 12.67
N SER A 125 -2.12 15.27 12.60
CA SER A 125 -1.94 16.72 12.79
C SER A 125 -2.58 17.52 11.66
N LEU A 126 -2.47 17.07 10.41
CA LEU A 126 -3.10 17.70 9.24
C LEU A 126 -4.63 17.64 9.35
N ILE A 127 -5.19 16.49 9.70
CA ILE A 127 -6.64 16.30 9.85
C ILE A 127 -7.17 17.23 10.94
N ARG A 128 -6.53 17.29 12.12
CA ARG A 128 -6.93 18.21 13.19
C ARG A 128 -6.78 19.68 12.76
N GLY A 129 -5.75 20.02 12.00
CA GLY A 129 -5.56 21.35 11.44
C GLY A 129 -6.68 21.80 10.50
N LEU A 130 -7.36 20.86 9.86
CA LEU A 130 -8.55 21.07 9.04
C LEU A 130 -9.88 21.00 9.85
N ASN A 131 -9.82 20.95 11.17
CA ASN A 131 -10.96 20.71 12.07
C ASN A 131 -11.65 19.35 11.82
N GLY A 132 -10.94 18.38 11.25
CA GLY A 132 -11.38 17.00 11.10
C GLY A 132 -11.08 16.17 12.34
N GLU A 133 -11.68 14.97 12.41
CA GLU A 133 -11.39 13.97 13.44
C GLU A 133 -10.57 12.85 12.81
N PRO A 134 -9.34 12.59 13.31
CA PRO A 134 -8.53 11.47 12.82
C PRO A 134 -9.18 10.12 13.15
N VAL A 135 -9.26 9.21 12.21
CA VAL A 135 -9.69 7.84 12.47
C VAL A 135 -8.69 7.14 13.38
N PRO A 136 -9.14 6.39 14.39
CA PRO A 136 -8.26 5.60 15.23
C PRO A 136 -7.79 4.32 14.50
N ALA A 137 -6.68 3.75 14.98
CA ALA A 137 -6.19 2.47 14.48
C ALA A 137 -7.23 1.35 14.67
N CYS A 138 -7.28 0.44 13.70
CA CYS A 138 -8.07 -0.79 13.79
C CYS A 138 -7.31 -1.89 14.55
N THR A 139 -7.97 -3.02 14.77
CA THR A 139 -7.34 -4.27 15.22
C THR A 139 -7.01 -5.12 14.01
N TYR A 140 -5.80 -5.68 13.97
CA TYR A 140 -5.28 -6.44 12.83
C TYR A 140 -4.94 -7.89 13.19
N ASN A 141 -5.09 -8.82 12.23
CA ASN A 141 -4.64 -10.20 12.37
C ASN A 141 -3.37 -10.45 11.56
N PHE A 142 -2.21 -10.13 12.13
CA PHE A 142 -0.92 -10.40 11.50
C PHE A 142 -0.33 -11.76 11.89
N GLN A 143 -0.74 -12.33 13.02
CA GLN A 143 -0.13 -13.55 13.57
C GLN A 143 -0.28 -14.73 12.61
N GLU A 144 -1.45 -14.89 11.99
CA GLU A 144 -1.75 -15.98 11.09
C GLU A 144 -1.40 -15.68 9.63
N THR A 145 -1.33 -14.40 9.26
CA THR A 145 -1.15 -13.97 7.87
C THR A 145 0.28 -13.54 7.54
N ALA A 146 1.00 -12.94 8.50
CA ALA A 146 2.26 -12.29 8.25
C ALA A 146 3.41 -12.77 9.16
N PHE A 147 3.13 -13.21 10.40
CA PHE A 147 4.18 -13.48 11.39
C PHE A 147 4.47 -14.97 11.57
N THR A 148 4.18 -15.80 10.58
CA THR A 148 4.45 -17.24 10.59
C THR A 148 5.94 -17.58 10.38
N SER A 149 6.69 -16.71 9.71
CA SER A 149 8.15 -16.80 9.53
C SER A 149 8.72 -15.42 9.17
N VAL A 150 10.04 -15.26 9.27
CA VAL A 150 10.72 -14.02 8.89
C VAL A 150 10.59 -13.75 7.39
N GLU A 151 10.59 -14.79 6.56
CA GLU A 151 10.35 -14.70 5.12
C GLU A 151 8.94 -14.18 4.82
N GLN A 152 7.92 -14.68 5.54
CA GLN A 152 6.56 -14.24 5.40
C GLN A 152 6.39 -12.78 5.85
N PHE A 153 7.01 -12.41 6.98
CA PHE A 153 7.01 -11.02 7.46
C PHE A 153 7.56 -10.06 6.41
N VAL A 154 8.72 -10.36 5.82
CA VAL A 154 9.34 -9.52 4.78
C VAL A 154 8.50 -9.51 3.48
N SER A 155 7.91 -10.65 3.13
CA SER A 155 7.03 -10.74 1.96
C SER A 155 5.76 -9.90 2.12
N VAL A 156 5.15 -9.90 3.30
CA VAL A 156 3.96 -9.06 3.57
C VAL A 156 4.36 -7.59 3.67
N ALA A 157 5.50 -7.25 4.29
CA ALA A 157 6.05 -5.90 4.28
C ALA A 157 6.17 -5.36 2.84
N GLN A 158 6.75 -6.14 1.93
CA GLN A 158 6.85 -5.78 0.52
C GLN A 158 5.47 -5.51 -0.12
N VAL A 159 4.47 -6.31 0.21
CA VAL A 159 3.10 -6.13 -0.31
C VAL A 159 2.49 -4.84 0.22
N LEU A 160 2.61 -4.56 1.51
CA LEU A 160 2.06 -3.36 2.15
C LEU A 160 2.67 -2.11 1.52
N GLU A 161 3.97 -1.97 1.47
CA GLU A 161 4.64 -0.79 0.91
C GLU A 161 4.34 -0.57 -0.58
N ASN A 162 4.32 -1.62 -1.41
CA ASN A 162 3.89 -1.47 -2.80
C ASN A 162 2.40 -1.05 -2.88
N THR A 163 1.58 -1.47 -1.93
CA THR A 163 0.17 -1.05 -1.84
C THR A 163 0.07 0.41 -1.39
N GLY A 164 0.90 0.85 -0.45
CA GLY A 164 1.03 2.24 -0.02
C GLY A 164 1.33 3.17 -1.19
N VAL A 165 2.32 2.84 -2.04
CA VAL A 165 2.62 3.60 -3.26
C VAL A 165 1.39 3.71 -4.16
N MET A 166 0.74 2.58 -4.50
CA MET A 166 -0.47 2.58 -5.34
C MET A 166 -1.62 3.38 -4.72
N ALA A 167 -1.70 3.39 -3.39
CA ALA A 167 -2.73 4.09 -2.63
C ALA A 167 -2.55 5.61 -2.68
N TYR A 168 -1.33 6.10 -2.44
CA TYR A 168 -1.01 7.53 -2.53
C TYR A 168 -1.18 8.04 -3.95
N ASP A 169 -0.69 7.31 -4.95
CA ASP A 169 -0.85 7.67 -6.37
C ASP A 169 -2.33 7.73 -6.79
N GLY A 170 -3.15 6.81 -6.25
CA GLY A 170 -4.58 6.80 -6.51
C GLY A 170 -5.35 7.91 -5.79
N ALA A 171 -4.85 8.35 -4.64
CA ALA A 171 -5.47 9.38 -3.82
C ALA A 171 -5.19 10.81 -4.31
N ILE A 172 -4.01 11.05 -4.91
CA ILE A 172 -3.50 12.38 -5.23
C ILE A 172 -4.44 13.19 -6.12
N ALA A 173 -5.16 12.53 -7.04
CA ALA A 173 -6.11 13.17 -7.94
C ALA A 173 -7.40 13.67 -7.26
N HIS A 174 -7.60 13.33 -6.00
CA HIS A 174 -8.80 13.66 -5.22
C HIS A 174 -8.53 14.64 -4.08
N ILE A 175 -7.31 15.15 -3.97
CA ILE A 175 -6.90 16.18 -3.02
C ILE A 175 -7.06 17.56 -3.69
N GLU A 176 -7.76 18.48 -3.01
CA GLU A 176 -8.00 19.83 -3.54
C GLU A 176 -6.96 20.86 -3.07
N ALA A 177 -6.53 20.77 -1.80
CA ALA A 177 -5.58 21.72 -1.22
C ALA A 177 -4.14 21.46 -1.66
N ALA A 178 -3.47 22.45 -2.24
CA ALA A 178 -2.11 22.31 -2.79
C ALA A 178 -1.06 21.96 -1.72
N GLU A 179 -1.21 22.44 -0.50
CA GLU A 179 -0.34 22.09 0.63
C GLU A 179 -0.46 20.61 1.04
N LEU A 180 -1.66 20.03 0.91
CA LEU A 180 -1.87 18.60 1.17
C LEU A 180 -1.31 17.73 0.05
N LEU A 181 -1.34 18.19 -1.20
CA LEU A 181 -0.65 17.51 -2.31
C LEU A 181 0.85 17.41 -2.04
N THR A 182 1.47 18.48 -1.51
CA THR A 182 2.89 18.46 -1.14
C THR A 182 3.15 17.47 0.00
N ALA A 183 2.31 17.47 1.03
CA ALA A 183 2.44 16.55 2.16
C ALA A 183 2.31 15.08 1.68
N GLY A 184 1.27 14.76 0.90
CA GLY A 184 1.05 13.43 0.33
C GLY A 184 2.21 12.99 -0.58
N ALA A 185 2.72 13.86 -1.45
CA ALA A 185 3.86 13.56 -2.32
C ALA A 185 5.15 13.28 -1.54
N THR A 186 5.39 13.96 -0.41
CA THR A 186 6.57 13.69 0.44
C THR A 186 6.49 12.33 1.13
N ILE A 187 5.31 11.89 1.55
CA ILE A 187 5.08 10.54 2.07
C ILE A 187 5.22 9.52 0.92
N ALA A 188 4.46 9.64 -0.16
CA ALA A 188 4.48 8.73 -1.30
C ALA A 188 5.90 8.43 -1.82
N THR A 189 6.78 9.43 -1.85
CA THR A 189 8.19 9.22 -2.27
C THR A 189 9.02 8.47 -1.23
N VAL A 190 8.65 8.46 0.04
CA VAL A 190 9.27 7.61 1.08
C VAL A 190 8.75 6.19 0.96
N GLU A 191 7.44 6.00 0.80
CA GLU A 191 6.82 4.70 0.52
C GLU A 191 7.48 4.00 -0.68
N ALA A 192 7.70 4.72 -1.78
CA ALA A 192 8.39 4.18 -2.95
C ALA A 192 9.84 3.72 -2.64
N ARG A 193 10.53 4.37 -1.68
CA ARG A 193 11.86 3.92 -1.23
C ARG A 193 11.78 2.67 -0.36
N HIS A 194 10.80 2.58 0.53
CA HIS A 194 10.54 1.38 1.33
C HIS A 194 10.21 0.21 0.41
N ALA A 195 9.24 0.38 -0.50
CA ALA A 195 8.85 -0.62 -1.48
C ALA A 195 10.05 -1.09 -2.33
N SER A 196 10.86 -0.16 -2.84
CA SER A 196 12.06 -0.47 -3.62
C SER A 196 13.07 -1.31 -2.83
N TYR A 197 13.32 -0.96 -1.57
CA TYR A 197 14.21 -1.72 -0.70
C TYR A 197 13.68 -3.13 -0.43
N LEU A 198 12.40 -3.26 -0.10
CA LEU A 198 11.77 -4.56 0.17
C LEU A 198 11.67 -5.43 -1.07
N ASN A 199 11.37 -4.85 -2.24
CA ASN A 199 11.45 -5.56 -3.51
C ASN A 199 12.85 -6.15 -3.71
N LEU A 200 13.90 -5.34 -3.51
CA LEU A 200 15.28 -5.77 -3.67
C LEU A 200 15.62 -6.94 -2.75
N ILE A 201 15.39 -6.82 -1.45
CA ILE A 201 15.80 -7.85 -0.49
C ILE A 201 14.97 -9.13 -0.60
N ASN A 202 13.76 -9.04 -1.12
CA ASN A 202 12.87 -10.18 -1.36
C ASN A 202 13.08 -10.83 -2.75
N GLY A 203 14.09 -10.36 -3.51
CA GLY A 203 14.51 -10.95 -4.77
C GLY A 203 13.77 -10.45 -6.02
N ASP A 204 12.94 -9.41 -5.87
CA ASP A 204 12.25 -8.74 -6.97
C ASP A 204 13.06 -7.55 -7.50
N VAL A 205 12.60 -7.00 -8.63
CA VAL A 205 13.18 -5.77 -9.20
C VAL A 205 12.79 -4.58 -8.33
N PRO A 206 13.76 -3.78 -7.83
CA PRO A 206 13.47 -2.67 -6.90
C PRO A 206 12.66 -1.52 -7.53
N PHE A 207 12.69 -1.37 -8.84
CA PHE A 207 11.96 -0.36 -9.64
C PHE A 207 11.43 -1.03 -10.91
N PRO A 208 10.32 -1.82 -10.81
CA PRO A 208 9.89 -2.72 -11.88
C PRO A 208 9.40 -2.00 -13.13
N GLU A 209 8.83 -0.82 -12.98
CA GLU A 209 8.21 -0.05 -14.06
C GLU A 209 8.70 1.40 -14.06
N ALA A 210 8.51 2.10 -15.20
CA ALA A 210 8.85 3.52 -15.34
C ALA A 210 7.84 4.46 -14.66
N PHE A 211 6.62 3.99 -14.45
CA PHE A 211 5.52 4.68 -13.80
C PHE A 211 4.81 3.70 -12.87
N ASP A 212 4.50 4.14 -11.66
CA ASP A 212 3.70 3.34 -10.75
C ASP A 212 2.24 3.25 -11.22
N THR A 213 1.54 2.21 -10.79
CA THR A 213 0.15 1.97 -11.16
C THR A 213 -0.76 2.44 -10.03
N PRO A 214 -1.47 3.57 -10.18
CA PRO A 214 -2.38 4.04 -9.16
C PRO A 214 -3.57 3.09 -8.98
N MET A 215 -4.07 2.96 -7.75
CA MET A 215 -5.28 2.20 -7.45
C MET A 215 -6.33 3.07 -6.76
N ALA A 216 -7.59 2.93 -7.18
CA ALA A 216 -8.70 3.70 -6.62
C ALA A 216 -8.79 3.51 -5.08
N PRO A 217 -8.95 4.60 -4.31
CA PRO A 217 -8.96 4.56 -2.84
C PRO A 217 -9.97 3.57 -2.25
N ARG A 218 -11.20 3.50 -2.79
CA ARG A 218 -12.20 2.52 -2.35
C ARG A 218 -11.68 1.08 -2.49
N LYS A 219 -11.03 0.78 -3.60
CA LYS A 219 -10.54 -0.57 -3.89
C LYS A 219 -9.43 -1.00 -2.93
N ILE A 220 -8.53 -0.08 -2.58
CA ILE A 220 -7.51 -0.31 -1.56
C ILE A 220 -8.17 -0.53 -0.18
N CYS A 221 -9.10 0.36 0.22
CA CYS A 221 -9.80 0.28 1.49
C CYS A 221 -10.49 -1.07 1.69
N GLU A 222 -11.26 -1.52 0.68
CA GLU A 222 -11.94 -2.82 0.69
C GLU A 222 -10.98 -4.01 0.70
N LEU A 223 -9.79 -3.85 0.12
CA LEU A 223 -8.77 -4.88 0.09
C LEU A 223 -8.13 -5.08 1.45
N VAL A 224 -7.70 -4.01 2.11
CA VAL A 224 -7.06 -4.07 3.43
C VAL A 224 -8.05 -4.50 4.51
N ASP A 225 -9.33 -4.11 4.39
CA ASP A 225 -10.42 -4.58 5.26
C ASP A 225 -10.50 -6.10 5.28
N ARG A 226 -10.54 -6.71 4.11
CA ARG A 226 -10.68 -8.18 3.98
C ARG A 226 -9.43 -8.97 4.37
N GLU A 227 -8.24 -8.42 4.14
CA GLU A 227 -6.99 -9.19 4.27
C GLU A 227 -6.37 -9.06 5.66
N PHE A 228 -6.52 -7.91 6.34
CA PHE A 228 -5.76 -7.61 7.55
C PHE A 228 -6.60 -7.16 8.74
N ILE A 229 -7.79 -6.56 8.51
CA ILE A 229 -8.55 -5.92 9.57
C ILE A 229 -9.53 -6.91 10.22
N VAL A 230 -9.51 -6.97 11.54
CA VAL A 230 -10.44 -7.76 12.35
C VAL A 230 -11.62 -6.90 12.79
N GLU A 231 -11.31 -5.69 13.29
CA GLU A 231 -12.30 -4.75 13.81
C GLU A 231 -11.76 -3.32 13.78
N CYS A 232 -12.63 -2.37 13.48
CA CYS A 232 -12.33 -0.94 13.58
C CYS A 232 -13.26 -0.26 14.58
N PRO A 233 -12.77 0.75 15.34
CA PRO A 233 -13.61 1.56 16.24
C PRO A 233 -14.62 2.46 15.51
N PHE A 234 -14.65 2.41 14.18
CA PHE A 234 -15.56 3.14 13.31
C PHE A 234 -16.13 2.19 12.23
N LYS A 235 -17.15 2.65 11.48
CA LYS A 235 -17.80 1.84 10.42
C LYS A 235 -16.95 1.82 9.14
N LEU A 236 -15.92 0.99 9.11
CA LEU A 236 -14.95 0.93 8.01
C LEU A 236 -15.61 0.67 6.65
N ALA A 237 -16.52 -0.30 6.53
CA ALA A 237 -17.18 -0.58 5.26
C ALA A 237 -17.95 0.63 4.71
N ALA A 238 -18.68 1.35 5.57
CA ALA A 238 -19.37 2.58 5.17
C ALA A 238 -18.38 3.70 4.82
N PHE A 239 -17.23 3.77 5.50
CA PHE A 239 -16.16 4.70 5.16
C PHE A 239 -15.54 4.37 3.79
N CYS A 240 -15.25 3.11 3.49
CA CYS A 240 -14.77 2.70 2.17
C CYS A 240 -15.74 3.09 1.04
N GLU A 241 -17.06 2.98 1.28
CA GLU A 241 -18.09 3.37 0.30
C GLU A 241 -18.09 4.88 -0.03
N LEU A 242 -17.61 5.75 0.88
CA LEU A 242 -17.47 7.19 0.62
C LEU A 242 -16.30 7.52 -0.31
N LEU A 243 -15.28 6.65 -0.36
CA LEU A 243 -14.05 6.90 -1.09
C LEU A 243 -14.24 6.79 -2.61
N PRO A 244 -13.39 7.46 -3.40
CA PRO A 244 -13.42 7.39 -4.86
C PRO A 244 -13.21 5.96 -5.36
N ASP A 245 -13.99 5.57 -6.36
CA ASP A 245 -13.89 4.29 -7.08
C ASP A 245 -13.05 4.38 -8.36
N THR A 246 -12.46 5.56 -8.63
CA THR A 246 -11.60 5.86 -9.77
C THR A 246 -10.29 6.51 -9.30
N VAL A 247 -9.28 6.51 -10.17
CA VAL A 247 -8.00 7.20 -9.99
C VAL A 247 -7.93 8.56 -10.70
N THR A 248 -9.04 9.00 -11.29
CA THR A 248 -9.15 10.29 -11.98
C THR A 248 -10.10 11.21 -11.20
N PRO A 249 -9.87 12.53 -11.20
CA PRO A 249 -10.82 13.49 -10.64
C PRO A 249 -12.20 13.32 -11.28
N ARG A 250 -13.26 13.58 -10.50
CA ARG A 250 -14.63 13.64 -11.02
C ARG A 250 -14.89 14.95 -11.72
#